data_32adc21ecf3c6dd1133d1bd5191f1a8d
#
_entry.id   32adc21ecf3c6dd1133d1bd5191f1a8d
#
_cell.length_a   1.000
_cell.length_b   1.000
_cell.length_c   1.000
_cell.angle_alpha   90.00
_cell.angle_beta   90.00
_cell.angle_gamma   90.00
#
_symmetry.space_group_name_H-M   'P 1'
#
loop_
_entity.id
_entity.type
_entity.pdbx_description
1 polymer ?
#
loop_
_entity_poly.entity_id
_entity_poly.type
_entity_poly.pdbx_seq_one_letter_code
_entity_poly.pdbx_strand_id
1 'polypeptide(L)' 'RRDTIMTGISDTDLKITAVLGEINLDLYEVLTLQVNDVIPLGKSITSDVDVKVGSKHWCTGKLGTYNNKKAIMIDNFIEN' A
#
# COMPACT_ATOMS: atom_id res chain seq x y z
N ARG A 1 3.76 -4.11 -20.87
CA ARG A 1 4.82 -3.33 -20.28
C ARG A 1 4.62 -1.84 -20.49
N ARG A 2 5.03 -1.05 -19.54
CA ARG A 2 4.72 0.39 -19.55
C ARG A 2 5.94 1.22 -19.87
N ASP A 3 6.65 0.83 -20.86
CA ASP A 3 7.86 1.52 -21.25
C ASP A 3 7.66 2.39 -22.49
N THR A 4 6.49 3.00 -22.60
CA THR A 4 6.25 3.97 -23.65
C THR A 4 7.30 5.06 -23.61
N ILE A 5 7.42 5.75 -24.71
CA ILE A 5 8.43 6.81 -24.82
C ILE A 5 8.16 7.88 -23.76
N MET A 6 9.12 8.07 -22.89
CA MET A 6 8.99 8.96 -21.74
C MET A 6 9.86 10.20 -21.90
N THR A 7 9.99 10.68 -23.11
CA THR A 7 10.77 11.88 -23.37
C THR A 7 10.09 13.10 -22.76
N GLY A 8 10.87 13.97 -22.17
CA GLY A 8 10.35 15.19 -21.57
C GLY A 8 9.75 15.03 -20.21
N ILE A 9 9.77 13.80 -19.65
CA ILE A 9 9.24 13.57 -18.30
C ILE A 9 10.28 13.97 -17.28
N SER A 10 9.80 14.66 -16.27
CA SER A 10 10.62 15.05 -15.13
C SER A 10 11.13 13.82 -14.38
N ASP A 11 12.31 13.92 -13.81
CA ASP A 11 12.85 12.89 -12.91
C ASP A 11 12.41 13.12 -11.46
N THR A 12 11.31 13.83 -11.26
CA THR A 12 10.73 14.04 -9.95
C THR A 12 10.27 12.70 -9.37
N ASP A 13 10.62 12.45 -8.14
CA ASP A 13 10.18 11.25 -7.44
C ASP A 13 8.71 11.33 -7.09
N LEU A 14 8.04 10.20 -7.17
CA LEU A 14 6.66 10.07 -6.73
C LEU A 14 6.62 9.11 -5.55
N LYS A 15 5.75 9.42 -4.59
CA LYS A 15 5.59 8.58 -3.42
C LYS A 15 4.60 7.46 -3.70
N ILE A 16 5.06 6.22 -3.55
CA ILE A 16 4.22 5.03 -3.70
C ILE A 16 3.91 4.50 -2.31
N THR A 17 2.64 4.29 -2.02
CA THR A 17 2.19 3.84 -0.69
C THR A 17 1.33 2.60 -0.84
N ALA A 18 1.69 1.55 -0.12
CA ALA A 18 0.90 0.33 -0.05
C ALA A 18 0.07 0.35 1.23
N VAL A 19 -1.25 0.24 1.10
CA VAL A 19 -2.18 0.31 2.23
C VAL A 19 -2.59 -1.11 2.61
N LEU A 20 -2.18 -1.54 3.79
CA LEU A 20 -2.45 -2.91 4.25
C LEU A 20 -3.86 -3.09 4.77
N GLY A 21 -4.47 -2.05 5.31
CA GLY A 21 -5.80 -2.11 5.85
C GLY A 21 -6.06 -0.95 6.79
N GLU A 22 -7.27 -0.88 7.26
CA GLU A 22 -7.69 0.21 8.16
C GLU A 22 -8.61 -0.33 9.23
N ILE A 23 -8.59 0.32 10.38
CA ILE A 23 -9.52 0.03 11.46
C ILE A 23 -9.83 1.34 12.18
N ASN A 24 -11.07 1.48 12.62
CA ASN A 24 -11.47 2.62 13.42
C ASN A 24 -11.41 2.26 14.89
N LEU A 25 -10.73 3.09 15.67
CA LEU A 25 -10.68 2.97 17.11
C LEU A 25 -11.19 4.26 17.71
N ASP A 26 -11.88 4.17 18.86
CA ASP A 26 -12.25 5.39 19.54
C ASP A 26 -11.05 5.97 20.30
N LEU A 27 -11.23 7.19 20.81
CA LEU A 27 -10.12 7.90 21.46
C LEU A 27 -9.58 7.12 22.65
N TYR A 28 -10.48 6.54 23.46
CA TYR A 28 -10.05 5.79 24.64
C TYR A 28 -9.19 4.60 24.23
N GLU A 29 -9.61 3.87 23.21
CA GLU A 29 -8.84 2.73 22.72
C GLU A 29 -7.46 3.15 22.25
N VAL A 30 -7.38 4.27 21.51
CA VAL A 30 -6.08 4.76 21.04
C VAL A 30 -5.18 5.13 22.21
N LEU A 31 -5.73 5.83 23.20
CA LEU A 31 -4.94 6.31 24.33
C LEU A 31 -4.47 5.18 25.26
N THR A 32 -5.11 4.03 25.20
CA THR A 32 -4.74 2.90 26.05
C THR A 32 -3.91 1.84 25.35
N LEU A 33 -3.53 2.06 24.09
CA LEU A 33 -2.66 1.13 23.38
C LEU A 33 -1.29 1.07 24.04
N GLN A 34 -0.75 -0.14 24.11
CA GLN A 34 0.53 -0.40 24.75
C GLN A 34 1.42 -1.21 23.83
N VAL A 35 2.71 -1.20 24.14
CA VAL A 35 3.68 -2.03 23.40
C VAL A 35 3.25 -3.49 23.50
N ASN A 36 3.33 -4.19 22.38
CA ASN A 36 2.93 -5.59 22.19
C ASN A 36 1.42 -5.79 22.00
N ASP A 37 0.62 -4.73 22.05
CA ASP A 37 -0.78 -4.84 21.63
C ASP A 37 -0.86 -5.15 20.15
N VAL A 38 -1.90 -5.85 19.74
CA VAL A 38 -2.12 -6.23 18.34
C VAL A 38 -3.34 -5.49 17.82
N ILE A 39 -3.16 -4.80 16.70
CA ILE A 39 -4.25 -4.09 16.05
C ILE A 39 -4.61 -4.87 14.79
N PRO A 40 -5.75 -5.59 14.79
CA PRO A 40 -6.18 -6.30 13.59
C PRO A 40 -6.68 -5.31 12.54
N LEU A 41 -6.30 -5.50 11.29
CA LEU A 41 -6.68 -4.60 10.22
C LEU A 41 -7.91 -5.06 9.44
N GLY A 42 -8.50 -6.16 9.86
CA GLY A 42 -9.76 -6.61 9.29
C GLY A 42 -9.68 -7.23 7.91
N LYS A 43 -8.48 -7.54 7.45
CA LYS A 43 -8.30 -8.15 6.14
C LYS A 43 -7.53 -9.44 6.24
N SER A 44 -7.86 -10.38 5.35
CA SER A 44 -7.11 -11.61 5.24
C SER A 44 -5.69 -11.34 4.75
N ILE A 45 -4.74 -12.18 5.16
CA ILE A 45 -3.37 -12.05 4.68
C ILE A 45 -3.25 -12.30 3.17
N THR A 46 -4.28 -12.90 2.57
CA THR A 46 -4.30 -13.15 1.13
C THR A 46 -5.06 -12.09 0.35
N SER A 47 -5.58 -11.06 1.03
CA SER A 47 -6.27 -9.98 0.36
C SER A 47 -5.31 -9.13 -0.47
N ASP A 48 -5.86 -8.53 -1.53
CA ASP A 48 -5.09 -7.57 -2.30
C ASP A 48 -4.76 -6.35 -1.48
N VAL A 49 -3.62 -5.77 -1.78
CA VAL A 49 -3.15 -4.54 -1.15
C VAL A 49 -3.39 -3.40 -2.13
N ASP A 50 -4.00 -2.33 -1.65
CA ASP A 50 -4.18 -1.13 -2.45
C ASP A 50 -2.89 -0.34 -2.49
N VAL A 51 -2.50 0.09 -3.70
CA VAL A 51 -1.28 0.85 -3.90
C VAL A 51 -1.66 2.22 -4.46
N LYS A 52 -1.13 3.26 -3.85
CA LYS A 52 -1.42 4.64 -4.21
C LYS A 52 -0.18 5.33 -4.73
N VAL A 53 -0.37 6.25 -5.67
CA VAL A 53 0.63 7.22 -6.06
C VAL A 53 0.16 8.56 -5.50
N GLY A 54 0.92 9.10 -4.55
CA GLY A 54 0.42 10.22 -3.78
C GLY A 54 -0.84 9.82 -3.04
N SER A 55 -1.94 10.52 -3.28
CA SER A 55 -3.23 10.21 -2.67
C SER A 55 -4.16 9.43 -3.58
N LYS A 56 -3.72 9.11 -4.80
CA LYS A 56 -4.59 8.51 -5.81
C LYS A 56 -4.37 7.01 -5.89
N HIS A 57 -5.45 6.24 -5.91
CA HIS A 57 -5.38 4.80 -6.13
C HIS A 57 -4.80 4.52 -7.51
N TRP A 58 -3.83 3.62 -7.56
CA TRP A 58 -3.10 3.34 -8.79
C TRP A 58 -3.22 1.88 -9.21
N CYS A 59 -2.99 0.97 -8.28
CA CYS A 59 -3.06 -0.45 -8.60
C CYS A 59 -3.34 -1.26 -7.36
N THR A 60 -3.52 -2.56 -7.55
CA THR A 60 -3.60 -3.53 -6.46
C THR A 60 -2.48 -4.54 -6.64
N GLY A 61 -2.11 -5.18 -5.55
CA GLY A 61 -1.06 -6.17 -5.59
C GLY A 61 -1.07 -7.09 -4.39
N LYS A 62 -0.10 -7.97 -4.35
CA LYS A 62 0.09 -8.91 -3.25
C LYS A 62 1.34 -8.55 -2.47
N LEU A 63 1.21 -8.55 -1.17
CA LEU A 63 2.36 -8.32 -0.30
C LEU A 63 3.29 -9.53 -0.32
N GLY A 64 4.57 -9.28 -0.43
CA GLY A 64 5.58 -10.32 -0.42
C GLY A 64 6.94 -9.77 -0.04
N THR A 65 7.98 -10.44 -0.49
CA THR A 65 9.34 -10.01 -0.21
C THR A 65 10.17 -10.03 -1.49
N TYR A 66 11.19 -9.19 -1.50
CA TYR A 66 12.16 -9.14 -2.58
C TYR A 66 13.50 -8.70 -2.00
N ASN A 67 14.53 -9.53 -2.16
CA ASN A 67 15.84 -9.26 -1.60
C ASN A 67 15.78 -8.91 -0.10
N ASN A 68 15.02 -9.70 0.66
CA ASN A 68 14.85 -9.54 2.11
C ASN A 68 14.16 -8.24 2.51
N LYS A 69 13.46 -7.60 1.60
CA LYS A 69 12.70 -6.38 1.88
C LYS A 69 11.24 -6.64 1.57
N LYS A 70 10.37 -5.89 2.23
CA LYS A 70 8.95 -5.95 1.91
C LYS A 70 8.74 -5.46 0.50
N ALA A 71 7.85 -6.11 -0.22
CA ALA A 71 7.60 -5.80 -1.62
C ALA A 71 6.14 -6.03 -1.97
N ILE A 72 5.72 -5.43 -3.08
CA ILE A 72 4.38 -5.63 -3.64
C ILE A 72 4.52 -6.16 -5.05
N MET A 73 3.84 -7.26 -5.33
CA MET A 73 3.73 -7.75 -6.70
C MET A 73 2.44 -7.19 -7.29
N ILE A 74 2.56 -6.42 -8.34
CA ILE A 74 1.39 -5.76 -8.94
C ILE A 74 0.51 -6.78 -9.63
N ASP A 75 -0.78 -6.76 -9.31
CA ASP A 75 -1.78 -7.61 -9.96
C ASP A 75 -2.49 -6.86 -11.07
N ASN A 76 -3.07 -5.72 -10.75
CA ASN A 76 -3.90 -4.97 -11.69
C ASN A 76 -3.72 -3.49 -11.51
N PHE A 77 -3.63 -2.77 -12.62
CA PHE A 77 -3.72 -1.31 -12.57
C PHE A 77 -5.18 -0.90 -12.59
N ILE A 78 -5.46 0.20 -11.89
CA ILE A 78 -6.82 0.76 -11.89
C ILE A 78 -6.98 1.56 -13.16
N GLU A 79 -8.02 1.23 -13.92
CA GLU A 79 -8.31 1.93 -15.15
C GLU A 79 -9.41 2.96 -14.92
N ASN A 80 -9.30 4.08 -15.62
CA ASN A 80 -10.30 5.16 -15.55
C ASN A 80 -10.83 5.47 -16.93
#